data_171086d0581a67c9bfba2eef4b074593
#
_entry.id   171086d0581a67c9bfba2eef4b074593
#
_cell.length_a   1.000
_cell.length_b   1.000
_cell.length_c   1.000
_cell.angle_alpha   90.00
_cell.angle_beta   90.00
_cell.angle_gamma   90.00
#
_symmetry.space_group_name_H-M   'P 1'
#
loop_
_entity.id
_entity.type
_entity.pdbx_description
1 polymer ?
#
loop_
_entity_poly.entity_id
_entity_poly.type
_entity_poly.pdbx_seq_one_letter_code
_entity_poly.pdbx_strand_id
1 'polypeptide(L)'
;MRFVLRMVWLAVVGVVVAPTPVDAQRGKELQKPLVLASQGSFFVGGESKTVAGGPPAPGRGAPPPGDVTINQMYVQYQIPPDGDRHLPVVMVHGCCLSSKTWETTPDGRMGWDEYFVRRGRPVYLADQVSRARSGFDATMLNAVRAGTVPASQLPNILFATHQIAWTVFRFGPAYGQAFPDGQFPVESVDELYKQMIPDLNALLPSPNPTWKNMAALAVRLKGAILMGHSESGFFPEQAALIEPGGIRGMISIEMPCPADLTDAQIAALAKIPTLVMFGDHLGDVQGGPANWASSYESCEKYVQRVKMAGGDAEMIHLPKRGIRGNSHMLMQDRNNLQLADLILKWIDQHVESKKRRET
;
A
#
# COMPACT_ATOMS: atom_id res chain seq x y z
N MET A 1 -71.37 -7.03 -8.48
CA MET A 1 -70.18 -6.25 -8.81
C MET A 1 -68.95 -7.17 -8.63
N ARG A 2 -68.35 -7.66 -9.73
CA ARG A 2 -67.15 -8.51 -9.70
C ARG A 2 -65.94 -7.60 -10.03
N PHE A 3 -65.04 -7.43 -9.07
CA PHE A 3 -63.77 -6.78 -9.29
C PHE A 3 -62.76 -7.78 -9.89
N VAL A 4 -62.32 -7.49 -11.11
CA VAL A 4 -61.23 -8.24 -11.79
C VAL A 4 -59.91 -7.53 -11.43
N LEU A 5 -59.07 -8.20 -10.63
CA LEU A 5 -57.72 -7.76 -10.31
C LEU A 5 -56.80 -8.12 -11.49
N ARG A 6 -56.32 -7.11 -12.24
CA ARG A 6 -55.30 -7.30 -13.28
C ARG A 6 -53.94 -7.27 -12.62
N MET A 7 -53.25 -8.41 -12.57
CA MET A 7 -51.87 -8.55 -12.19
C MET A 7 -50.98 -8.08 -13.36
N VAL A 8 -50.23 -6.99 -13.15
CA VAL A 8 -49.22 -6.53 -14.10
C VAL A 8 -47.89 -7.21 -13.73
N TRP A 9 -47.41 -8.08 -14.61
CA TRP A 9 -46.08 -8.65 -14.52
C TRP A 9 -45.07 -7.67 -15.10
N LEU A 10 -44.17 -7.10 -14.23
CA LEU A 10 -43.00 -6.39 -14.67
C LEU A 10 -41.91 -7.42 -14.99
N ALA A 11 -41.63 -7.61 -16.27
CA ALA A 11 -40.46 -8.37 -16.71
C ALA A 11 -39.21 -7.54 -16.49
N VAL A 12 -38.37 -7.91 -15.49
CA VAL A 12 -37.01 -7.38 -15.34
C VAL A 12 -36.15 -8.05 -16.41
N VAL A 13 -35.86 -7.33 -17.48
CA VAL A 13 -34.89 -7.75 -18.49
C VAL A 13 -33.49 -7.50 -17.89
N GLY A 14 -32.88 -8.53 -17.34
CA GLY A 14 -31.51 -8.53 -16.98
C GLY A 14 -30.61 -8.44 -18.22
N VAL A 15 -29.94 -7.32 -18.43
CA VAL A 15 -28.93 -7.21 -19.48
C VAL A 15 -27.72 -8.04 -19.05
N VAL A 16 -27.57 -9.24 -19.59
CA VAL A 16 -26.34 -10.04 -19.46
C VAL A 16 -25.31 -9.42 -20.40
N VAL A 17 -24.39 -8.64 -19.85
CA VAL A 17 -23.24 -8.14 -20.60
C VAL A 17 -22.29 -9.32 -20.83
N ALA A 18 -22.14 -9.75 -22.07
CA ALA A 18 -21.17 -10.77 -22.42
C ALA A 18 -19.73 -10.24 -22.16
N PRO A 19 -18.83 -11.05 -21.59
CA PRO A 19 -17.45 -10.62 -21.35
C PRO A 19 -16.76 -10.27 -22.66
N THR A 20 -15.95 -9.21 -22.64
CA THR A 20 -15.16 -8.82 -23.82
C THR A 20 -14.11 -9.90 -24.14
N PRO A 21 -13.61 -9.97 -25.38
CA PRO A 21 -12.51 -10.90 -25.73
C PRO A 21 -11.29 -10.76 -24.81
N VAL A 22 -11.01 -9.55 -24.34
CA VAL A 22 -9.91 -9.26 -23.40
C VAL A 22 -10.18 -9.90 -22.03
N ASP A 23 -11.41 -9.81 -21.53
CA ASP A 23 -11.79 -10.42 -20.24
C ASP A 23 -11.76 -11.95 -20.31
N ALA A 24 -12.16 -12.53 -21.44
CA ALA A 24 -12.10 -13.97 -21.65
C ALA A 24 -10.65 -14.50 -21.74
N GLN A 25 -9.73 -13.76 -22.35
CA GLN A 25 -8.32 -14.11 -22.41
C GLN A 25 -7.66 -13.97 -21.03
N ARG A 26 -7.96 -12.90 -20.29
CA ARG A 26 -7.55 -12.67 -18.91
C ARG A 26 -8.00 -13.84 -18.01
N GLY A 27 -9.28 -14.25 -18.09
CA GLY A 27 -9.80 -15.38 -17.31
C GLY A 27 -9.04 -16.67 -17.56
N LYS A 28 -8.63 -16.96 -18.81
CA LYS A 28 -7.84 -18.14 -19.15
C LYS A 28 -6.40 -18.09 -18.60
N GLU A 29 -5.76 -16.91 -18.62
CA GLU A 29 -4.40 -16.73 -18.05
C GLU A 29 -4.39 -16.90 -16.52
N LEU A 30 -5.43 -16.43 -15.83
CA LEU A 30 -5.55 -16.54 -14.38
C LEU A 30 -5.76 -17.99 -13.89
N GLN A 31 -6.21 -18.91 -14.76
CA GLN A 31 -6.41 -20.33 -14.44
C GLN A 31 -5.14 -21.17 -14.62
N LYS A 32 -4.07 -20.63 -15.22
CA LYS A 32 -2.81 -21.36 -15.39
C LYS A 32 -2.05 -21.39 -14.05
N PRO A 33 -1.24 -22.43 -13.80
CA PRO A 33 -0.31 -22.44 -12.67
C PRO A 33 0.56 -21.17 -12.66
N LEU A 34 0.84 -20.64 -11.47
CA LEU A 34 1.83 -19.59 -11.32
C LEU A 34 3.22 -20.22 -11.44
N VAL A 35 4.04 -19.72 -12.37
CA VAL A 35 5.41 -20.18 -12.58
C VAL A 35 6.36 -19.09 -12.10
N LEU A 36 7.31 -19.45 -11.24
CA LEU A 36 8.32 -18.55 -10.70
C LEU A 36 9.72 -19.07 -11.07
N ALA A 37 10.61 -18.18 -11.49
CA ALA A 37 12.03 -18.44 -11.58
C ALA A 37 12.64 -18.57 -10.18
N SER A 38 12.21 -17.72 -9.25
CA SER A 38 12.61 -17.79 -7.85
C SER A 38 11.63 -17.06 -6.93
N GLN A 39 11.65 -17.45 -5.66
CA GLN A 39 11.01 -16.73 -4.56
C GLN A 39 11.87 -16.83 -3.30
N GLY A 40 11.70 -15.91 -2.38
CA GLY A 40 12.43 -15.93 -1.12
C GLY A 40 12.19 -14.68 -0.30
N SER A 41 13.01 -14.48 0.71
CA SER A 41 12.95 -13.31 1.55
C SER A 41 14.32 -12.92 2.11
N PHE A 42 14.46 -11.66 2.52
CA PHE A 42 15.67 -11.13 3.14
C PHE A 42 15.32 -9.88 3.96
N PHE A 43 16.28 -9.36 4.67
CA PHE A 43 16.16 -8.07 5.36
C PHE A 43 16.99 -6.99 4.69
N VAL A 44 16.50 -5.75 4.78
CA VAL A 44 17.19 -4.52 4.36
C VAL A 44 17.34 -3.62 5.58
N GLY A 45 18.47 -2.93 5.68
CA GLY A 45 18.79 -2.12 6.86
C GLY A 45 19.08 -2.98 8.07
N GLY A 46 18.71 -2.46 9.23
CA GLY A 46 19.05 -3.07 10.52
C GLY A 46 20.33 -2.46 11.10
N GLU A 47 20.29 -2.23 12.40
CA GLU A 47 21.42 -1.74 13.19
C GLU A 47 21.50 -2.48 14.51
N SER A 48 22.70 -2.68 15.02
CA SER A 48 22.91 -3.29 16.33
C SER A 48 22.68 -2.24 17.43
N LYS A 49 21.93 -2.65 18.45
CA LYS A 49 21.66 -1.85 19.66
C LYS A 49 21.93 -2.68 20.88
N THR A 50 22.84 -2.20 21.73
CA THR A 50 23.08 -2.82 23.03
C THR A 50 21.93 -2.48 23.98
N VAL A 51 21.32 -3.51 24.56
CA VAL A 51 20.23 -3.39 25.53
C VAL A 51 20.68 -3.91 26.90
N ALA A 52 20.25 -3.23 27.95
CA ALA A 52 20.43 -3.72 29.31
C ALA A 52 19.69 -5.04 29.49
N GLY A 53 20.18 -5.88 30.39
CA GLY A 53 19.45 -7.09 30.79
C GLY A 53 18.06 -6.74 31.33
N GLY A 54 17.08 -7.58 31.02
CA GLY A 54 15.69 -7.37 31.46
C GLY A 54 15.48 -7.85 32.91
N PRO A 55 14.35 -7.50 33.53
CA PRO A 55 13.97 -8.10 34.81
C PRO A 55 13.73 -9.60 34.67
N PRO A 56 13.94 -10.37 35.74
CA PRO A 56 13.67 -11.81 35.74
C PRO A 56 12.18 -12.07 35.43
N ALA A 57 11.93 -13.09 34.63
CA ALA A 57 10.59 -13.60 34.38
C ALA A 57 10.28 -14.78 35.31
N PRO A 58 9.01 -15.08 35.61
CA PRO A 58 8.65 -16.24 36.40
C PRO A 58 9.28 -17.53 35.82
N GLY A 59 10.05 -18.25 36.65
CA GLY A 59 10.74 -19.50 36.27
C GLY A 59 11.99 -19.30 35.37
N ARG A 60 12.44 -18.05 35.14
CA ARG A 60 13.66 -17.74 34.37
C ARG A 60 14.48 -16.68 35.10
N GLY A 61 15.81 -16.79 35.04
CA GLY A 61 16.71 -15.72 35.48
C GLY A 61 16.56 -14.44 34.66
N ALA A 62 17.14 -13.33 35.14
CA ALA A 62 17.25 -12.10 34.37
C ALA A 62 18.09 -12.36 33.10
N PRO A 63 17.62 -12.00 31.90
CA PRO A 63 18.46 -12.09 30.73
C PRO A 63 19.65 -11.13 30.85
N PRO A 64 20.87 -11.54 30.45
CA PRO A 64 22.05 -10.66 30.51
C PRO A 64 21.89 -9.49 29.53
N PRO A 65 22.67 -8.40 29.71
CA PRO A 65 22.85 -7.40 28.66
C PRO A 65 23.36 -8.02 27.37
N GLY A 66 22.98 -7.47 26.22
CA GLY A 66 23.40 -7.98 24.93
C GLY A 66 22.95 -7.10 23.77
N ASP A 67 23.35 -7.49 22.56
CA ASP A 67 22.99 -6.76 21.37
C ASP A 67 21.75 -7.34 20.71
N VAL A 68 20.86 -6.46 20.22
CA VAL A 68 19.69 -6.78 19.42
C VAL A 68 19.76 -6.03 18.09
N THR A 69 19.16 -6.60 17.06
CA THR A 69 18.99 -5.89 15.79
C THR A 69 17.65 -5.17 15.76
N ILE A 70 17.67 -3.89 15.40
CA ILE A 70 16.49 -3.03 15.27
C ILE A 70 16.49 -2.34 13.91
N ASN A 71 15.37 -1.73 13.53
CA ASN A 71 15.21 -0.92 12.32
C ASN A 71 15.45 -1.68 11.00
N GLN A 72 15.39 -3.03 11.01
CA GLN A 72 15.39 -3.84 9.80
C GLN A 72 14.00 -3.80 9.14
N MET A 73 13.99 -3.95 7.80
CA MET A 73 12.81 -4.09 6.97
C MET A 73 12.80 -5.46 6.31
N TYR A 74 11.78 -6.28 6.59
CA TYR A 74 11.58 -7.57 5.93
C TYR A 74 11.09 -7.36 4.51
N VAL A 75 11.62 -8.15 3.58
CA VAL A 75 11.24 -8.13 2.16
C VAL A 75 11.05 -9.56 1.68
N GLN A 76 9.88 -9.87 1.14
CA GLN A 76 9.58 -11.11 0.43
C GLN A 76 9.57 -10.81 -1.07
N TYR A 77 10.01 -11.75 -1.91
CA TYR A 77 10.00 -11.54 -3.35
C TYR A 77 9.52 -12.76 -4.13
N GLN A 78 8.96 -12.46 -5.31
CA GLN A 78 8.59 -13.42 -6.34
C GLN A 78 9.10 -12.91 -7.69
N ILE A 79 9.82 -13.76 -8.42
CA ILE A 79 10.42 -13.41 -9.72
C ILE A 79 9.86 -14.35 -10.79
N PRO A 80 9.18 -13.83 -11.82
CA PRO A 80 8.70 -14.61 -12.95
C PRO A 80 9.88 -15.08 -13.83
N PRO A 81 9.70 -16.07 -14.73
CA PRO A 81 10.77 -16.61 -15.58
C PRO A 81 11.52 -15.56 -16.39
N ASP A 82 10.83 -14.55 -16.91
CA ASP A 82 11.40 -13.47 -17.73
C ASP A 82 11.51 -12.15 -16.92
N GLY A 83 11.66 -12.24 -15.60
CA GLY A 83 11.64 -11.08 -14.70
C GLY A 83 12.77 -10.06 -14.89
N ASP A 84 13.86 -10.45 -15.55
CA ASP A 84 14.98 -9.57 -15.91
C ASP A 84 14.64 -8.56 -17.02
N ARG A 85 13.55 -8.79 -17.75
CA ARG A 85 13.09 -7.87 -18.81
C ARG A 85 12.39 -6.63 -18.28
N HIS A 86 11.90 -6.69 -17.05
CA HIS A 86 11.11 -5.63 -16.44
C HIS A 86 11.71 -5.14 -15.13
N LEU A 87 11.47 -3.88 -14.80
CA LEU A 87 11.85 -3.35 -13.50
C LEU A 87 10.99 -3.98 -12.40
N PRO A 88 11.62 -4.35 -11.27
CA PRO A 88 10.89 -4.83 -10.11
C PRO A 88 10.00 -3.75 -9.50
N VAL A 89 8.87 -4.18 -8.94
CA VAL A 89 7.95 -3.33 -8.18
C VAL A 89 8.05 -3.67 -6.71
N VAL A 90 8.42 -2.69 -5.88
CA VAL A 90 8.43 -2.79 -4.42
C VAL A 90 7.11 -2.23 -3.90
N MET A 91 6.34 -3.02 -3.17
CA MET A 91 5.02 -2.64 -2.63
C MET A 91 5.10 -2.54 -1.11
N VAL A 92 4.70 -1.39 -0.56
CA VAL A 92 4.70 -1.09 0.87
C VAL A 92 3.28 -0.76 1.34
N HIS A 93 2.84 -1.42 2.41
CA HIS A 93 1.50 -1.30 2.97
C HIS A 93 1.27 -0.01 3.77
N GLY A 94 0.01 0.33 4.02
CA GLY A 94 -0.41 1.47 4.82
C GLY A 94 -0.39 1.25 6.33
N CYS A 95 -0.95 2.23 7.06
CA CYS A 95 -1.13 2.17 8.51
C CYS A 95 -1.92 0.94 8.93
N CYS A 96 -1.52 0.39 10.08
CA CYS A 96 -2.24 -0.68 10.75
C CYS A 96 -2.40 -1.96 9.92
N LEU A 97 -1.59 -2.15 8.90
CA LEU A 97 -1.60 -3.27 7.95
C LEU A 97 -0.21 -3.90 7.83
N SER A 98 -0.12 -4.94 7.03
CA SER A 98 1.11 -5.63 6.61
C SER A 98 1.10 -5.84 5.11
N SER A 99 2.16 -6.44 4.57
CA SER A 99 2.22 -6.82 3.15
C SER A 99 1.09 -7.74 2.69
N LYS A 100 0.34 -8.38 3.62
CA LYS A 100 -0.91 -9.10 3.33
C LYS A 100 -1.91 -8.28 2.52
N THR A 101 -1.83 -6.96 2.61
CA THR A 101 -2.64 -6.02 1.82
C THR A 101 -2.55 -6.27 0.31
N TRP A 102 -1.40 -6.71 -0.18
CA TRP A 102 -1.11 -6.91 -1.60
C TRP A 102 -1.39 -8.33 -2.10
N GLU A 103 -1.53 -9.28 -1.17
CA GLU A 103 -1.75 -10.70 -1.43
C GLU A 103 -3.25 -10.97 -1.69
N THR A 104 -3.66 -12.24 -1.63
CA THR A 104 -5.06 -12.68 -1.79
C THR A 104 -6.03 -11.73 -1.07
N THR A 105 -7.04 -11.26 -1.79
CA THR A 105 -8.06 -10.34 -1.25
C THR A 105 -8.90 -10.99 -0.14
N PRO A 106 -9.62 -10.21 0.68
CA PRO A 106 -10.45 -10.76 1.76
C PRO A 106 -11.47 -11.80 1.32
N ASP A 107 -11.99 -11.69 0.10
CA ASP A 107 -12.94 -12.63 -0.51
C ASP A 107 -12.27 -13.73 -1.35
N GLY A 108 -10.95 -13.93 -1.21
CA GLY A 108 -10.20 -15.05 -1.78
C GLY A 108 -9.77 -14.88 -3.24
N ARG A 109 -9.97 -13.70 -3.85
CA ARG A 109 -9.48 -13.42 -5.21
C ARG A 109 -7.98 -13.16 -5.22
N MET A 110 -7.40 -13.17 -6.43
CA MET A 110 -6.00 -12.87 -6.70
C MET A 110 -5.63 -11.45 -6.25
N GLY A 111 -4.52 -11.33 -5.50
CA GLY A 111 -3.91 -10.06 -5.13
C GLY A 111 -3.04 -9.46 -6.23
N TRP A 112 -2.54 -8.26 -5.96
CA TRP A 112 -1.67 -7.57 -6.90
C TRP A 112 -0.27 -8.20 -6.96
N ASP A 113 0.21 -8.82 -5.89
CA ASP A 113 1.48 -9.53 -5.88
C ASP A 113 1.56 -10.60 -6.96
N GLU A 114 0.59 -11.54 -6.96
CA GLU A 114 0.49 -12.59 -7.96
C GLU A 114 0.20 -12.02 -9.35
N TYR A 115 -0.70 -11.03 -9.45
CA TYR A 115 -1.08 -10.47 -10.74
C TYR A 115 0.09 -9.78 -11.45
N PHE A 116 0.90 -8.98 -10.76
CA PHE A 116 2.09 -8.34 -11.33
C PHE A 116 3.12 -9.37 -11.78
N VAL A 117 3.31 -10.44 -11.00
CA VAL A 117 4.19 -11.56 -11.39
C VAL A 117 3.70 -12.25 -12.65
N ARG A 118 2.39 -12.52 -12.77
CA ARG A 118 1.78 -13.08 -14.00
C ARG A 118 1.93 -12.15 -15.22
N ARG A 119 2.08 -10.86 -14.97
CA ARG A 119 2.36 -9.84 -16.00
C ARG A 119 3.87 -9.67 -16.27
N GLY A 120 4.70 -10.61 -15.79
CA GLY A 120 6.14 -10.65 -16.06
C GLY A 120 6.99 -9.74 -15.17
N ARG A 121 6.44 -9.14 -14.11
CA ARG A 121 7.18 -8.21 -13.25
C ARG A 121 7.62 -8.85 -11.95
N PRO A 122 8.91 -8.75 -11.58
CA PRO A 122 9.34 -9.10 -10.24
C PRO A 122 8.62 -8.25 -9.20
N VAL A 123 8.13 -8.89 -8.13
CA VAL A 123 7.43 -8.22 -7.03
C VAL A 123 8.21 -8.40 -5.74
N TYR A 124 8.35 -7.34 -4.99
CA TYR A 124 8.96 -7.28 -3.67
C TYR A 124 7.95 -6.68 -2.69
N LEU A 125 7.47 -7.50 -1.75
CA LEU A 125 6.58 -7.08 -0.69
C LEU A 125 7.40 -6.70 0.54
N ALA A 126 7.34 -5.46 0.97
CA ALA A 126 8.08 -4.97 2.13
C ALA A 126 7.14 -4.66 3.30
N ASP A 127 7.40 -5.27 4.45
CA ASP A 127 6.80 -4.85 5.71
C ASP A 127 7.58 -3.65 6.25
N GLN A 128 6.89 -2.55 6.56
CA GLN A 128 7.53 -1.36 7.13
C GLN A 128 8.36 -1.72 8.37
N VAL A 129 9.38 -0.94 8.67
CA VAL A 129 10.12 -1.07 9.92
C VAL A 129 9.14 -1.01 11.11
N SER A 130 9.36 -1.86 12.10
CA SER A 130 8.48 -2.05 13.26
C SER A 130 7.07 -2.56 12.93
N ARG A 131 6.90 -3.22 11.80
CA ARG A 131 5.63 -3.86 11.41
C ARG A 131 5.82 -5.33 11.07
N ALA A 132 4.81 -6.13 11.39
CA ALA A 132 4.68 -7.53 11.01
C ALA A 132 6.03 -8.29 11.12
N ARG A 133 6.56 -8.81 10.01
CA ARG A 133 7.79 -9.61 9.95
C ARG A 133 9.07 -8.79 10.16
N SER A 134 9.00 -7.48 10.11
CA SER A 134 10.14 -6.59 10.40
C SER A 134 10.49 -6.53 11.89
N GLY A 135 9.63 -7.06 12.78
CA GLY A 135 9.82 -7.00 14.22
C GLY A 135 9.71 -5.55 14.74
N PHE A 136 10.08 -5.33 16.01
CA PHE A 136 10.11 -3.99 16.60
C PHE A 136 11.10 -3.89 17.76
N ASP A 137 11.52 -2.68 18.09
CA ASP A 137 12.36 -2.39 19.25
C ASP A 137 11.51 -2.32 20.52
N ALA A 138 11.64 -3.32 21.38
CA ALA A 138 10.92 -3.41 22.65
C ALA A 138 11.61 -2.66 23.82
N THR A 139 12.71 -1.97 23.57
CA THR A 139 13.55 -1.38 24.65
C THR A 139 12.77 -0.41 25.53
N MET A 140 11.99 0.48 24.91
CA MET A 140 11.17 1.46 25.65
C MET A 140 10.11 0.78 26.53
N LEU A 141 9.43 -0.22 26.00
CA LEU A 141 8.42 -0.98 26.76
C LEU A 141 9.06 -1.71 27.94
N ASN A 142 10.23 -2.31 27.74
CA ASN A 142 10.98 -2.99 28.80
C ASN A 142 11.51 -2.01 29.85
N ALA A 143 11.95 -0.83 29.46
CA ALA A 143 12.40 0.21 30.37
C ALA A 143 11.27 0.72 31.27
N VAL A 144 10.06 0.92 30.71
CA VAL A 144 8.87 1.26 31.50
C VAL A 144 8.49 0.13 32.47
N ARG A 145 8.51 -1.12 32.00
CA ARG A 145 8.24 -2.28 32.87
C ARG A 145 9.28 -2.39 34.01
N ALA A 146 10.52 -2.06 33.75
CA ALA A 146 11.58 -2.05 34.77
C ALA A 146 11.50 -0.85 35.73
N GLY A 147 10.60 0.11 35.50
CA GLY A 147 10.48 1.33 36.29
C GLY A 147 11.60 2.36 36.08
N THR A 148 12.44 2.17 35.04
CA THR A 148 13.54 3.10 34.68
C THR A 148 13.06 4.27 33.81
N VAL A 149 11.90 4.13 33.19
CA VAL A 149 11.22 5.16 32.40
C VAL A 149 9.76 5.21 32.87
N PRO A 150 9.21 6.41 33.12
CA PRO A 150 7.80 6.54 33.51
C PRO A 150 6.85 6.17 32.34
N ALA A 151 5.72 5.53 32.67
CA ALA A 151 4.71 5.10 31.69
C ALA A 151 4.18 6.26 30.83
N SER A 152 4.18 7.49 31.35
CA SER A 152 3.77 8.70 30.63
C SER A 152 4.66 9.06 29.44
N GLN A 153 5.83 8.46 29.31
CA GLN A 153 6.74 8.65 28.17
C GLN A 153 6.49 7.65 27.04
N LEU A 154 5.65 6.62 27.24
CA LEU A 154 5.24 5.76 26.14
C LEU A 154 4.37 6.56 25.18
N PRO A 155 4.67 6.54 23.87
CA PRO A 155 3.78 7.12 22.90
C PRO A 155 2.50 6.30 22.80
N ASN A 156 1.42 6.95 22.37
CA ASN A 156 0.19 6.24 22.05
C ASN A 156 0.41 5.37 20.80
N ILE A 157 0.17 4.07 20.92
CA ILE A 157 0.27 3.15 19.79
C ILE A 157 -1.07 3.13 19.07
N LEU A 158 -1.07 3.55 17.82
CA LEU A 158 -2.27 3.56 17.00
C LEU A 158 -2.63 2.13 16.57
N PHE A 159 -3.89 1.78 16.73
CA PHE A 159 -4.51 0.67 16.01
C PHE A 159 -5.90 1.09 15.56
N ALA A 160 -6.30 0.66 14.37
CA ALA A 160 -7.61 0.97 13.86
C ALA A 160 -8.63 -0.04 14.39
N THR A 161 -9.70 0.46 15.03
CA THR A 161 -10.87 -0.37 15.34
C THR A 161 -11.64 -0.70 14.06
N HIS A 162 -12.52 -1.72 14.09
CA HIS A 162 -13.38 -2.03 12.95
C HIS A 162 -14.17 -0.81 12.47
N GLN A 163 -14.66 0.02 13.41
CA GLN A 163 -15.41 1.23 13.12
C GLN A 163 -14.55 2.28 12.40
N ILE A 164 -13.32 2.49 12.88
CA ILE A 164 -12.37 3.41 12.26
C ILE A 164 -11.97 2.90 10.87
N ALA A 165 -11.62 1.60 10.76
CA ALA A 165 -11.26 1.01 9.48
C ALA A 165 -12.38 1.13 8.44
N TRP A 166 -13.63 0.89 8.83
CA TRP A 166 -14.78 0.98 7.93
C TRP A 166 -14.90 2.38 7.30
N THR A 167 -14.80 3.43 8.11
CA THR A 167 -14.95 4.82 7.64
C THR A 167 -13.68 5.34 6.96
N VAL A 168 -12.50 5.09 7.53
CA VAL A 168 -11.23 5.52 6.93
C VAL A 168 -10.98 4.83 5.59
N PHE A 169 -11.31 3.53 5.48
CA PHE A 169 -11.16 2.80 4.23
C PHE A 169 -12.33 3.01 3.26
N ARG A 170 -13.31 3.83 3.63
CA ARG A 170 -14.43 4.23 2.79
C ARG A 170 -15.26 3.05 2.26
N PHE A 171 -15.58 2.10 3.13
CA PHE A 171 -16.52 1.02 2.79
C PHE A 171 -17.96 1.50 2.80
N GLY A 172 -18.23 2.59 3.52
CA GLY A 172 -19.53 3.22 3.60
C GLY A 172 -19.50 4.49 4.47
N PRO A 173 -20.60 5.25 4.51
CA PRO A 173 -20.67 6.52 5.21
C PRO A 173 -20.62 6.37 6.73
N ALA A 174 -21.05 5.21 7.26
CA ALA A 174 -21.02 4.87 8.68
C ALA A 174 -20.78 3.36 8.84
N TYR A 175 -20.28 2.96 10.01
CA TYR A 175 -20.00 1.55 10.30
C TYR A 175 -21.22 0.65 10.09
N GLY A 176 -21.04 -0.41 9.31
CA GLY A 176 -22.09 -1.37 8.94
C GLY A 176 -23.03 -0.89 7.82
N GLN A 177 -22.87 0.32 7.30
CA GLN A 177 -23.60 0.83 6.14
C GLN A 177 -22.65 0.92 4.95
N ALA A 178 -22.80 0.01 3.97
CA ALA A 178 -21.96 0.03 2.77
C ALA A 178 -22.45 1.05 1.76
N PHE A 179 -21.53 1.61 0.95
CA PHE A 179 -21.93 2.35 -0.25
C PHE A 179 -22.59 1.41 -1.25
N PRO A 180 -23.73 1.79 -1.88
CA PRO A 180 -24.45 0.92 -2.80
C PRO A 180 -23.65 0.50 -4.04
N ASP A 181 -22.73 1.34 -4.49
CA ASP A 181 -21.83 1.11 -5.63
C ASP A 181 -20.44 0.63 -5.17
N GLY A 182 -20.24 0.38 -3.86
CA GLY A 182 -18.95 0.02 -3.25
C GLY A 182 -18.31 -1.22 -3.88
N GLN A 183 -17.03 -1.12 -4.22
CA GLN A 183 -16.26 -2.20 -4.83
C GLN A 183 -15.57 -3.11 -3.80
N PHE A 184 -15.43 -2.68 -2.55
CA PHE A 184 -14.85 -3.54 -1.51
C PHE A 184 -15.83 -4.68 -1.16
N PRO A 185 -15.34 -5.93 -1.01
CA PRO A 185 -16.19 -7.08 -0.64
C PRO A 185 -16.52 -7.05 0.86
N VAL A 186 -17.46 -6.20 1.26
CA VAL A 186 -17.83 -5.97 2.67
C VAL A 186 -18.36 -7.21 3.38
N GLU A 187 -18.89 -8.19 2.64
CA GLU A 187 -19.28 -9.51 3.14
C GLU A 187 -18.11 -10.33 3.69
N SER A 188 -16.88 -10.00 3.28
CA SER A 188 -15.64 -10.64 3.73
C SER A 188 -14.76 -9.69 4.57
N VAL A 189 -15.31 -8.62 5.10
CA VAL A 189 -14.56 -7.59 5.84
C VAL A 189 -13.84 -8.14 7.07
N ASP A 190 -14.34 -9.22 7.67
CA ASP A 190 -13.71 -9.89 8.82
C ASP A 190 -12.30 -10.41 8.48
N GLU A 191 -12.03 -10.81 7.23
CA GLU A 191 -10.70 -11.20 6.79
C GLU A 191 -9.75 -9.99 6.70
N LEU A 192 -10.26 -8.81 6.35
CA LEU A 192 -9.50 -7.57 6.46
C LEU A 192 -9.16 -7.24 7.93
N TYR A 193 -10.12 -7.37 8.83
CA TYR A 193 -9.89 -7.07 10.24
C TYR A 193 -8.82 -7.98 10.87
N LYS A 194 -8.68 -9.23 10.42
CA LYS A 194 -7.65 -10.16 10.88
C LYS A 194 -6.23 -9.78 10.45
N GLN A 195 -6.07 -9.06 9.34
CA GLN A 195 -4.74 -8.58 8.90
C GLN A 195 -4.31 -7.28 9.58
N MET A 196 -5.20 -6.62 10.32
CA MET A 196 -4.90 -5.36 10.98
C MET A 196 -4.01 -5.59 12.20
N ILE A 197 -2.95 -4.78 12.31
CA ILE A 197 -1.94 -4.85 13.38
C ILE A 197 -1.70 -3.46 13.97
N PRO A 198 -1.21 -3.36 15.22
CA PRO A 198 -0.85 -2.08 15.82
C PRO A 198 0.22 -1.35 14.99
N ASP A 199 0.07 -0.04 14.90
CA ASP A 199 1.04 0.84 14.28
C ASP A 199 2.08 1.31 15.29
N LEU A 200 3.32 0.86 15.11
CA LEU A 200 4.43 1.19 16.00
C LEU A 200 5.29 2.35 15.48
N ASN A 201 4.86 3.10 14.45
CA ASN A 201 5.61 4.23 13.91
C ASN A 201 5.92 5.30 14.97
N ALA A 202 5.06 5.46 15.98
CA ALA A 202 5.29 6.37 17.10
C ALA A 202 6.52 6.02 17.95
N LEU A 203 7.04 4.79 17.84
CA LEU A 203 8.27 4.32 18.49
C LEU A 203 9.51 4.46 17.62
N LEU A 204 9.35 4.84 16.34
CA LEU A 204 10.46 4.95 15.40
C LEU A 204 11.18 6.31 15.55
N PRO A 205 12.49 6.37 15.24
CA PRO A 205 13.18 7.63 15.13
C PRO A 205 12.68 8.43 13.91
N SER A 206 12.94 9.75 13.94
CA SER A 206 12.75 10.61 12.78
C SER A 206 14.12 10.95 12.18
N PRO A 207 14.33 10.84 10.87
CA PRO A 207 13.36 10.36 9.86
C PRO A 207 13.04 8.85 9.99
N ASN A 208 11.85 8.44 9.50
CA ASN A 208 11.41 7.05 9.55
C ASN A 208 12.39 6.13 8.79
N PRO A 209 12.99 5.12 9.46
CA PRO A 209 14.00 4.26 8.84
C PRO A 209 13.49 3.43 7.65
N THR A 210 12.17 3.27 7.50
CA THR A 210 11.58 2.62 6.32
C THR A 210 11.97 3.34 5.02
N TRP A 211 12.03 4.68 5.03
CA TRP A 211 12.38 5.47 3.84
C TRP A 211 13.80 5.16 3.36
N LYS A 212 14.77 5.16 4.29
CA LYS A 212 16.17 4.81 4.01
C LYS A 212 16.28 3.36 3.51
N ASN A 213 15.53 2.43 4.11
CA ASN A 213 15.56 1.02 3.72
C ASN A 213 14.93 0.80 2.34
N MET A 214 13.87 1.54 1.97
CA MET A 214 13.29 1.50 0.62
C MET A 214 14.29 2.00 -0.43
N ALA A 215 14.98 3.11 -0.17
CA ALA A 215 16.03 3.63 -1.04
C ALA A 215 17.18 2.60 -1.21
N ALA A 216 17.67 2.03 -0.10
CA ALA A 216 18.70 1.00 -0.12
C ALA A 216 18.26 -0.27 -0.89
N LEU A 217 16.99 -0.67 -0.75
CA LEU A 217 16.41 -1.76 -1.53
C LEU A 217 16.43 -1.45 -3.03
N ALA A 218 16.01 -0.26 -3.44
CA ALA A 218 16.02 0.15 -4.85
C ALA A 218 17.44 0.14 -5.45
N VAL A 219 18.43 0.59 -4.69
CA VAL A 219 19.85 0.52 -5.08
C VAL A 219 20.32 -0.94 -5.20
N ARG A 220 20.00 -1.79 -4.20
CA ARG A 220 20.33 -3.23 -4.21
C ARG A 220 19.75 -3.94 -5.42
N LEU A 221 18.55 -3.57 -5.87
CA LEU A 221 17.87 -4.12 -7.04
C LEU A 221 18.39 -3.52 -8.36
N LYS A 222 19.35 -2.59 -8.33
CA LYS A 222 19.89 -1.87 -9.49
C LYS A 222 18.83 -1.12 -10.30
N GLY A 223 17.75 -0.78 -9.65
CA GLY A 223 16.60 -0.07 -10.19
C GLY A 223 15.29 -0.74 -9.82
N ALA A 224 14.36 0.05 -9.27
CA ALA A 224 13.04 -0.41 -8.86
C ALA A 224 11.99 0.69 -9.00
N ILE A 225 10.73 0.27 -9.14
CA ILE A 225 9.56 1.13 -8.99
C ILE A 225 9.10 0.96 -7.54
N LEU A 226 8.99 2.06 -6.82
CA LEU A 226 8.48 2.05 -5.45
C LEU A 226 7.01 2.40 -5.44
N MET A 227 6.17 1.56 -4.78
CA MET A 227 4.73 1.77 -4.64
C MET A 227 4.37 1.76 -3.15
N GLY A 228 3.74 2.84 -2.70
CA GLY A 228 3.22 2.97 -1.35
C GLY A 228 1.71 3.17 -1.32
N HIS A 229 1.08 2.75 -0.23
CA HIS A 229 -0.36 2.90 0.01
C HIS A 229 -0.62 3.60 1.33
N SER A 230 -1.56 4.57 1.33
CA SER A 230 -2.03 5.22 2.55
C SER A 230 -0.87 5.88 3.32
N GLU A 231 -0.57 5.48 4.55
CA GLU A 231 0.54 5.98 5.35
C GLU A 231 1.88 5.93 4.60
N SER A 232 2.15 4.83 3.91
CA SER A 232 3.36 4.69 3.09
C SER A 232 3.24 5.30 1.69
N GLY A 233 2.11 5.90 1.36
CA GLY A 233 1.86 6.41 0.02
C GLY A 233 2.87 7.44 -0.45
N PHE A 234 3.43 8.24 0.47
CA PHE A 234 4.48 9.22 0.18
C PHE A 234 5.91 8.74 0.53
N PHE A 235 6.07 7.48 0.94
CA PHE A 235 7.40 6.92 1.26
C PHE A 235 8.30 6.77 0.03
N PRO A 236 7.80 6.48 -1.18
CA PRO A 236 8.62 6.51 -2.39
C PRO A 236 9.33 7.85 -2.58
N GLU A 237 8.64 8.97 -2.41
CA GLU A 237 9.19 10.33 -2.52
C GLU A 237 10.18 10.63 -1.40
N GLN A 238 9.88 10.22 -0.16
CA GLN A 238 10.80 10.37 0.97
C GLN A 238 12.09 9.56 0.74
N ALA A 239 11.98 8.35 0.22
CA ALA A 239 13.11 7.52 -0.17
C ALA A 239 13.95 8.19 -1.27
N ALA A 240 13.29 8.80 -2.28
CA ALA A 240 13.95 9.50 -3.38
C ALA A 240 14.69 10.77 -2.91
N LEU A 241 14.18 11.45 -1.90
CA LEU A 241 14.84 12.60 -1.29
C LEU A 241 16.08 12.21 -0.46
N ILE A 242 16.17 10.95 0.00
CA ILE A 242 17.35 10.41 0.71
C ILE A 242 18.40 9.91 -0.28
N GLU A 243 18.01 9.02 -1.21
CA GLU A 243 18.91 8.40 -2.19
C GLU A 243 18.09 8.01 -3.46
N PRO A 244 18.11 8.82 -4.51
CA PRO A 244 17.32 8.58 -5.72
C PRO A 244 17.94 7.54 -6.66
N GLY A 245 19.21 7.17 -6.49
CA GLY A 245 20.01 6.45 -7.49
C GLY A 245 19.42 5.12 -7.98
N GLY A 246 18.67 4.42 -7.14
CA GLY A 246 17.98 3.16 -7.48
C GLY A 246 16.52 3.32 -7.88
N ILE A 247 15.89 4.49 -7.74
CA ILE A 247 14.45 4.66 -7.94
C ILE A 247 14.17 5.07 -9.38
N ARG A 248 13.34 4.28 -10.07
CA ARG A 248 13.02 4.47 -11.50
C ARG A 248 11.58 4.96 -11.72
N GLY A 249 10.72 4.85 -10.73
CA GLY A 249 9.34 5.34 -10.74
C GLY A 249 8.78 5.34 -9.33
N MET A 250 7.86 6.25 -9.06
CA MET A 250 7.16 6.39 -7.78
C MET A 250 5.66 6.25 -8.01
N ILE A 251 5.01 5.41 -7.21
CA ILE A 251 3.55 5.19 -7.28
C ILE A 251 2.97 5.38 -5.89
N SER A 252 2.09 6.36 -5.77
CA SER A 252 1.54 6.85 -4.52
C SER A 252 0.03 6.66 -4.52
N ILE A 253 -0.45 5.74 -3.69
CA ILE A 253 -1.85 5.32 -3.69
C ILE A 253 -2.52 5.84 -2.42
N GLU A 254 -3.62 6.61 -2.59
CA GLU A 254 -4.54 6.96 -1.50
C GLU A 254 -3.87 7.60 -0.29
N MET A 255 -3.11 8.67 -0.48
CA MET A 255 -2.31 9.28 0.58
C MET A 255 -2.42 10.80 0.59
N PRO A 256 -2.15 11.50 1.72
CA PRO A 256 -1.91 12.93 1.70
C PRO A 256 -0.54 13.26 1.13
N CYS A 257 -0.45 14.31 0.30
CA CYS A 257 0.81 14.87 -0.16
C CYS A 257 1.25 16.04 0.75
N PRO A 258 2.52 16.11 1.17
CA PRO A 258 3.02 17.23 1.97
C PRO A 258 2.91 18.57 1.23
N ALA A 259 2.42 19.58 1.93
CA ALA A 259 2.29 20.93 1.37
C ALA A 259 3.60 21.74 1.45
N ASP A 260 4.49 21.38 2.37
CA ASP A 260 5.68 22.12 2.79
C ASP A 260 6.97 21.72 2.06
N LEU A 261 6.87 20.92 0.98
CA LEU A 261 8.03 20.60 0.16
C LEU A 261 8.64 21.87 -0.44
N THR A 262 9.94 22.02 -0.30
CA THR A 262 10.69 23.13 -0.92
C THR A 262 10.77 22.94 -2.44
N ASP A 263 11.04 24.02 -3.17
CA ASP A 263 11.23 23.94 -4.63
C ASP A 263 12.43 23.10 -5.03
N ALA A 264 13.48 23.05 -4.21
CA ALA A 264 14.61 22.17 -4.43
C ALA A 264 14.22 20.67 -4.29
N GLN A 265 13.37 20.33 -3.32
CA GLN A 265 12.83 18.97 -3.18
C GLN A 265 11.92 18.61 -4.34
N ILE A 266 11.03 19.52 -4.76
CA ILE A 266 10.20 19.32 -5.96
C ILE A 266 11.05 19.11 -7.20
N ALA A 267 12.10 19.91 -7.42
CA ALA A 267 13.02 19.75 -8.56
C ALA A 267 13.79 18.41 -8.51
N ALA A 268 14.10 17.91 -7.34
CA ALA A 268 14.71 16.59 -7.16
C ALA A 268 13.72 15.47 -7.55
N LEU A 269 12.49 15.52 -7.02
CA LEU A 269 11.42 14.55 -7.31
C LEU A 269 10.98 14.58 -8.78
N ALA A 270 10.99 15.75 -9.42
CA ALA A 270 10.63 15.92 -10.82
C ALA A 270 11.50 15.11 -11.81
N LYS A 271 12.65 14.58 -11.37
CA LYS A 271 13.53 13.74 -12.17
C LYS A 271 13.02 12.30 -12.31
N ILE A 272 12.06 11.88 -11.47
CA ILE A 272 11.55 10.52 -11.41
C ILE A 272 10.07 10.52 -11.78
N PRO A 273 9.62 9.69 -12.76
CA PRO A 273 8.20 9.56 -13.08
C PRO A 273 7.36 9.22 -11.86
N THR A 274 6.25 9.93 -11.69
CA THR A 274 5.39 9.82 -10.51
C THR A 274 3.93 9.60 -10.90
N LEU A 275 3.29 8.57 -10.33
CA LEU A 275 1.85 8.32 -10.40
C LEU A 275 1.22 8.52 -9.04
N VAL A 276 0.16 9.31 -8.96
CA VAL A 276 -0.73 9.40 -7.80
C VAL A 276 -2.10 8.82 -8.19
N MET A 277 -2.70 7.96 -7.35
CA MET A 277 -3.98 7.34 -7.63
C MET A 277 -4.95 7.47 -6.45
N PHE A 278 -6.20 7.85 -6.74
CA PHE A 278 -7.29 7.94 -5.78
C PHE A 278 -8.55 7.22 -6.27
N GLY A 279 -9.24 6.56 -5.32
CA GLY A 279 -10.57 5.96 -5.51
C GLY A 279 -11.72 6.95 -5.43
N ASP A 280 -12.86 6.48 -4.96
CA ASP A 280 -14.13 7.23 -4.88
C ASP A 280 -14.49 7.63 -3.44
N HIS A 281 -15.62 8.29 -3.26
CA HIS A 281 -16.22 8.65 -1.96
C HIS A 281 -15.32 9.50 -1.05
N LEU A 282 -14.46 10.36 -1.62
CA LEU A 282 -13.46 11.13 -0.88
C LEU A 282 -14.07 12.12 0.13
N GLY A 283 -15.31 12.58 -0.12
CA GLY A 283 -16.05 13.52 0.73
C GLY A 283 -17.27 12.92 1.43
N ASP A 284 -17.58 11.64 1.22
CA ASP A 284 -18.87 11.06 1.59
C ASP A 284 -18.88 10.43 2.99
N VAL A 285 -17.72 10.37 3.66
CA VAL A 285 -17.59 9.87 5.03
C VAL A 285 -17.51 11.02 6.02
N GLN A 286 -18.41 11.03 6.99
CA GLN A 286 -18.46 12.06 8.02
C GLN A 286 -17.81 11.58 9.33
N GLY A 287 -17.06 12.47 10.00
CA GLY A 287 -16.55 12.24 11.36
C GLY A 287 -15.40 11.24 11.50
N GLY A 288 -14.75 10.86 10.42
CA GLY A 288 -13.54 10.04 10.47
C GLY A 288 -12.26 10.88 10.73
N PRO A 289 -11.17 10.25 11.19
CA PRO A 289 -9.89 10.94 11.43
C PRO A 289 -9.18 11.35 10.12
N ALA A 290 -9.60 10.87 8.96
CA ALA A 290 -9.01 11.16 7.66
C ALA A 290 -9.94 12.08 6.83
N ASN A 291 -9.35 13.12 6.25
CA ASN A 291 -10.01 13.98 5.28
C ASN A 291 -9.46 13.71 3.87
N TRP A 292 -10.07 12.72 3.19
CA TRP A 292 -9.59 12.27 1.89
C TRP A 292 -9.77 13.31 0.78
N ALA A 293 -10.77 14.18 0.86
CA ALA A 293 -10.95 15.29 -0.08
C ALA A 293 -9.77 16.28 0.02
N SER A 294 -9.37 16.64 1.24
CA SER A 294 -8.20 17.50 1.46
C SER A 294 -6.88 16.80 1.03
N SER A 295 -6.77 15.49 1.27
CA SER A 295 -5.62 14.70 0.80
C SER A 295 -5.53 14.71 -0.73
N TYR A 296 -6.65 14.54 -1.41
CA TYR A 296 -6.74 14.62 -2.86
C TYR A 296 -6.29 16.00 -3.38
N GLU A 297 -6.82 17.09 -2.81
CA GLU A 297 -6.44 18.45 -3.19
C GLU A 297 -4.96 18.75 -2.96
N SER A 298 -4.39 18.26 -1.85
CA SER A 298 -2.96 18.44 -1.57
C SER A 298 -2.09 17.73 -2.62
N CYS A 299 -2.53 16.56 -3.07
CA CYS A 299 -1.85 15.81 -4.12
C CYS A 299 -2.03 16.41 -5.52
N GLU A 300 -3.19 17.03 -5.84
CA GLU A 300 -3.32 17.80 -7.08
C GLU A 300 -2.28 18.92 -7.14
N LYS A 301 -2.10 19.67 -6.05
CA LYS A 301 -1.08 20.73 -5.94
C LYS A 301 0.33 20.18 -6.08
N TYR A 302 0.63 19.05 -5.42
CA TYR A 302 1.93 18.38 -5.53
C TYR A 302 2.24 17.99 -6.98
N VAL A 303 1.33 17.28 -7.65
CA VAL A 303 1.48 16.86 -9.04
C VAL A 303 1.66 18.07 -9.98
N GLN A 304 0.92 19.17 -9.76
CA GLN A 304 1.08 20.40 -10.53
C GLN A 304 2.47 21.01 -10.32
N ARG A 305 2.98 21.08 -9.07
CA ARG A 305 4.34 21.59 -8.80
C ARG A 305 5.42 20.75 -9.47
N VAL A 306 5.29 19.41 -9.42
CA VAL A 306 6.22 18.51 -10.13
C VAL A 306 6.21 18.75 -11.64
N LYS A 307 5.02 18.91 -12.25
CA LYS A 307 4.89 19.24 -13.69
C LYS A 307 5.51 20.59 -14.03
N MET A 308 5.27 21.61 -13.22
CA MET A 308 5.87 22.95 -13.41
C MET A 308 7.39 22.92 -13.32
N ALA A 309 7.96 22.01 -12.54
CA ALA A 309 9.40 21.75 -12.47
C ALA A 309 9.93 20.89 -13.65
N GLY A 310 9.09 20.58 -14.66
CA GLY A 310 9.47 19.78 -15.83
C GLY A 310 9.38 18.27 -15.61
N GLY A 311 8.81 17.81 -14.51
CA GLY A 311 8.68 16.39 -14.17
C GLY A 311 7.51 15.70 -14.89
N ASP A 312 7.66 14.38 -15.03
CA ASP A 312 6.63 13.49 -15.56
C ASP A 312 5.78 12.97 -14.39
N ALA A 313 4.66 13.62 -14.14
CA ALA A 313 3.76 13.26 -13.05
C ALA A 313 2.32 13.13 -13.55
N GLU A 314 1.61 12.12 -13.11
CA GLU A 314 0.20 11.89 -13.43
C GLU A 314 -0.61 11.69 -12.15
N MET A 315 -1.85 12.17 -12.16
CA MET A 315 -2.84 11.88 -11.12
C MET A 315 -4.05 11.21 -11.73
N ILE A 316 -4.35 10.00 -11.26
CA ILE A 316 -5.54 9.24 -11.62
C ILE A 316 -6.56 9.35 -10.47
N HIS A 317 -7.69 9.99 -10.75
CA HIS A 317 -8.89 9.89 -9.92
C HIS A 317 -9.88 8.99 -10.65
N LEU A 318 -10.14 7.82 -10.09
CA LEU A 318 -10.92 6.76 -10.77
C LEU A 318 -12.29 7.22 -11.23
N PRO A 319 -13.09 8.01 -10.45
CA PRO A 319 -14.36 8.55 -10.93
C PRO A 319 -14.25 9.42 -12.18
N LYS A 320 -13.17 10.19 -12.33
CA LYS A 320 -12.92 10.99 -13.55
C LYS A 320 -12.65 10.12 -14.79
N ARG A 321 -12.39 8.81 -14.60
CA ARG A 321 -12.24 7.80 -15.66
C ARG A 321 -13.46 6.89 -15.80
N GLY A 322 -14.58 7.21 -15.13
CA GLY A 322 -15.80 6.42 -15.16
C GLY A 322 -15.76 5.15 -14.31
N ILE A 323 -14.73 4.97 -13.47
CA ILE A 323 -14.57 3.84 -12.55
C ILE A 323 -15.01 4.31 -11.17
N ARG A 324 -16.09 3.74 -10.64
CA ARG A 324 -16.76 4.23 -9.43
C ARG A 324 -16.81 3.19 -8.32
N GLY A 325 -17.09 3.69 -7.11
CA GLY A 325 -17.29 2.90 -5.90
C GLY A 325 -16.01 2.32 -5.31
N ASN A 326 -14.83 2.70 -5.82
CA ASN A 326 -13.57 2.19 -5.30
C ASN A 326 -13.26 2.76 -3.93
N SER A 327 -12.95 1.85 -3.00
CA SER A 327 -12.61 2.15 -1.62
C SER A 327 -11.18 2.70 -1.48
N HIS A 328 -10.75 2.92 -0.24
CA HIS A 328 -9.34 3.18 0.07
C HIS A 328 -8.42 1.98 -0.21
N MET A 329 -8.99 0.78 -0.23
CA MET A 329 -8.29 -0.49 -0.40
C MET A 329 -8.34 -0.95 -1.88
N LEU A 330 -7.87 -0.11 -2.81
CA LEU A 330 -7.94 -0.34 -4.27
C LEU A 330 -7.47 -1.73 -4.69
N MET A 331 -6.43 -2.25 -4.02
CA MET A 331 -5.83 -3.56 -4.28
C MET A 331 -6.71 -4.74 -3.82
N GLN A 332 -7.75 -4.47 -3.03
CA GLN A 332 -8.66 -5.47 -2.49
C GLN A 332 -10.08 -5.34 -3.04
N ASP A 333 -10.38 -4.25 -3.76
CA ASP A 333 -11.67 -4.02 -4.41
C ASP A 333 -12.00 -5.10 -5.45
N ARG A 334 -13.28 -5.32 -5.76
CA ARG A 334 -13.72 -6.36 -6.71
C ARG A 334 -13.13 -6.20 -8.11
N ASN A 335 -12.84 -4.96 -8.50
CA ASN A 335 -12.20 -4.62 -9.78
C ASN A 335 -10.67 -4.40 -9.65
N ASN A 336 -10.02 -4.92 -8.59
CA ASN A 336 -8.61 -4.68 -8.27
C ASN A 336 -7.66 -4.95 -9.46
N LEU A 337 -7.91 -5.99 -10.27
CA LEU A 337 -7.06 -6.32 -11.43
C LEU A 337 -7.20 -5.30 -12.57
N GLN A 338 -8.38 -4.68 -12.73
CA GLN A 338 -8.56 -3.57 -13.66
C GLN A 338 -7.71 -2.37 -13.24
N LEU A 339 -7.64 -2.09 -11.95
CA LEU A 339 -6.84 -1.01 -11.39
C LEU A 339 -5.33 -1.31 -11.52
N ALA A 340 -4.93 -2.57 -11.31
CA ALA A 340 -3.57 -3.03 -11.56
C ALA A 340 -3.16 -2.81 -13.03
N ASP A 341 -4.05 -3.06 -14.00
CA ASP A 341 -3.78 -2.81 -15.42
C ASP A 341 -3.53 -1.32 -15.72
N LEU A 342 -4.22 -0.40 -15.04
CA LEU A 342 -3.95 1.04 -15.18
C LEU A 342 -2.52 1.37 -14.72
N ILE A 343 -2.10 0.80 -13.59
CA ILE A 343 -0.75 1.00 -13.06
C ILE A 343 0.29 0.39 -14.00
N LEU A 344 0.09 -0.85 -14.44
CA LEU A 344 1.00 -1.53 -15.36
C LEU A 344 1.17 -0.76 -16.68
N LYS A 345 0.06 -0.28 -17.25
CA LYS A 345 0.07 0.56 -18.44
C LYS A 345 0.87 1.85 -18.22
N TRP A 346 0.67 2.50 -17.07
CA TRP A 346 1.43 3.70 -16.72
C TRP A 346 2.93 3.39 -16.61
N ILE A 347 3.31 2.30 -15.95
CA ILE A 347 4.71 1.87 -15.85
C ILE A 347 5.32 1.68 -17.25
N ASP A 348 4.62 0.99 -18.16
CA ASP A 348 5.10 0.75 -19.52
C ASP A 348 5.33 2.07 -20.28
N GLN A 349 4.44 3.03 -20.12
CA GLN A 349 4.45 4.30 -20.85
C GLN A 349 5.45 5.32 -20.30
N HIS A 350 5.57 5.44 -18.97
CA HIS A 350 6.31 6.53 -18.33
C HIS A 350 7.67 6.10 -17.77
N VAL A 351 7.84 4.83 -17.43
CA VAL A 351 9.08 4.32 -16.82
C VAL A 351 9.90 3.50 -17.80
N GLU A 352 9.33 2.44 -18.40
CA GLU A 352 10.09 1.51 -19.24
C GLU A 352 10.32 2.00 -20.66
N SER A 353 9.43 2.83 -21.22
CA SER A 353 9.67 3.46 -22.53
C SER A 353 10.90 4.37 -22.53
N LYS A 354 11.23 5.00 -21.39
CA LYS A 354 12.45 5.82 -21.24
C LYS A 354 13.71 4.94 -21.21
N LYS A 355 13.67 3.81 -20.51
CA LYS A 355 14.78 2.84 -20.45
C LYS A 355 15.18 2.35 -21.84
N ARG A 356 14.21 2.11 -22.75
CA ARG A 356 14.45 1.66 -24.14
C ARG A 356 15.06 2.73 -25.04
N ARG A 357 15.01 4.02 -24.65
CA ARG A 357 15.61 5.13 -25.43
C ARG A 357 17.03 5.47 -24.99
N GLU A 358 17.44 5.01 -23.80
CA GLU A 358 18.77 5.25 -23.21
C GLU A 358 19.74 4.08 -23.44
N THR A 359 19.23 2.92 -23.91
CA THR A 359 20.02 1.75 -24.36
C THR A 359 20.10 1.68 -25.87
#